data_782055453b54edde088882d5f7b63621
#
_entry.id   782055453b54edde088882d5f7b63621
#
_cell.length_a   1.000
_cell.length_b   1.000
_cell.length_c   1.000
_cell.angle_alpha   90.00
_cell.angle_beta   90.00
_cell.angle_gamma   90.00
#
_symmetry.space_group_name_H-M   'P 1'
#
loop_
_entity.id
_entity.type
_entity.pdbx_description
1 polymer ?
#
loop_
_entity_poly.entity_id
_entity_poly.type
_entity_poly.pdbx_seq_one_letter_code
_entity_poly.pdbx_strand_id
1 'polypeptide(L)'
;KTEDQYQTRLMELDDSQLPDGDVTVRVEYSTLNYKDGLAITGRGPVVRNFPMVPGIDLAGVVEASNHSRYKVGDRVLLNGWGVGETHWGGLAQKARLNGDWLIPLPDQLSARQAMAIGTAGYTAMLCLLALERQGLTPESGEVLVTGANGGVGSFAIALLAKLGYSVTASTGRAAEADYLKR
;
A
#
# COMPACT_ATOMS: atom_id res chain seq x y z
N LYS A 1 -0.17 11.74 -21.37
CA LYS A 1 0.60 11.17 -22.47
C LYS A 1 0.32 12.02 -23.70
N THR A 2 1.21 12.91 -24.10
CA THR A 2 1.32 13.35 -25.49
C THR A 2 1.97 12.19 -26.24
N GLU A 3 1.68 11.97 -27.51
CA GLU A 3 1.92 10.72 -28.24
C GLU A 3 3.34 10.12 -28.14
N ASP A 4 4.34 10.81 -27.57
CA ASP A 4 5.72 10.38 -27.45
C ASP A 4 6.41 10.57 -26.09
N GLN A 5 5.75 11.09 -25.03
CA GLN A 5 6.47 11.29 -23.76
C GLN A 5 5.62 11.05 -22.53
N TYR A 6 5.97 9.99 -21.78
CA TYR A 6 5.56 9.80 -20.40
C TYR A 6 6.32 10.81 -19.53
N GLN A 7 5.61 11.69 -18.82
CA GLN A 7 6.23 12.70 -17.96
C GLN A 7 5.64 12.65 -16.56
N THR A 8 6.50 12.75 -15.58
CA THR A 8 6.12 12.91 -14.17
C THR A 8 6.71 14.22 -13.64
N ARG A 9 5.91 15.00 -12.94
CA ARG A 9 6.32 16.28 -12.35
C ARG A 9 5.60 16.55 -11.04
N LEU A 10 6.26 17.23 -10.13
CA LEU A 10 5.61 17.82 -8.97
C LEU A 10 4.88 19.09 -9.42
N MET A 11 3.63 19.25 -9.01
CA MET A 11 2.83 20.42 -9.33
C MET A 11 1.79 20.68 -8.26
N GLU A 12 1.34 21.92 -8.17
CA GLU A 12 0.18 22.30 -7.39
C GLU A 12 -1.10 22.05 -8.21
N LEU A 13 -2.12 21.52 -7.54
CA LEU A 13 -3.44 21.23 -8.09
C LEU A 13 -4.49 21.91 -7.23
N ASP A 14 -5.51 22.46 -7.87
CA ASP A 14 -6.67 23.01 -7.18
C ASP A 14 -7.59 21.88 -6.70
N ASP A 15 -8.24 22.08 -5.55
CA ASP A 15 -9.18 21.08 -4.98
C ASP A 15 -10.37 20.77 -5.91
N SER A 16 -10.70 21.67 -6.85
CA SER A 16 -11.73 21.43 -7.87
C SER A 16 -11.32 20.39 -8.92
N GLN A 17 -10.03 20.10 -9.03
CA GLN A 17 -9.50 19.09 -9.96
C GLN A 17 -9.51 17.66 -9.37
N LEU A 18 -9.77 17.54 -8.05
CA LEU A 18 -9.87 16.23 -7.42
C LEU A 18 -10.96 15.39 -8.10
N PRO A 19 -10.73 14.08 -8.34
CA PRO A 19 -11.71 13.22 -8.98
C PRO A 19 -12.98 13.08 -8.13
N ASP A 20 -14.02 12.46 -8.71
CA ASP A 20 -15.26 12.17 -8.01
C ASP A 20 -15.02 11.25 -6.81
N GLY A 21 -15.76 11.50 -5.74
CA GLY A 21 -15.71 10.75 -4.50
C GLY A 21 -16.54 11.44 -3.41
N ASP A 22 -16.90 10.72 -2.40
CA ASP A 22 -17.77 11.19 -1.31
C ASP A 22 -17.04 11.44 0.00
N VAL A 23 -15.72 11.11 0.06
CA VAL A 23 -14.84 11.40 1.20
C VAL A 23 -13.57 12.08 0.72
N THR A 24 -13.26 13.25 1.28
CA THR A 24 -11.96 13.93 1.07
C THR A 24 -11.08 13.71 2.29
N VAL A 25 -9.89 13.19 2.05
CA VAL A 25 -8.90 12.87 3.08
C VAL A 25 -7.70 13.81 2.95
N ARG A 26 -7.31 14.48 4.03
CA ARG A 26 -6.00 15.10 4.17
C ARG A 26 -5.00 13.99 4.46
N VAL A 27 -4.15 13.71 3.49
CA VAL A 27 -3.16 12.64 3.58
C VAL A 27 -2.04 13.07 4.52
N GLU A 28 -1.77 12.24 5.53
CA GLU A 28 -0.66 12.45 6.46
C GLU A 28 0.56 11.62 6.06
N TYR A 29 0.33 10.41 5.61
CA TYR A 29 1.36 9.48 5.14
C TYR A 29 0.86 8.68 3.94
N SER A 30 1.77 8.40 3.03
CA SER A 30 1.65 7.41 1.97
C SER A 30 2.85 6.47 2.06
N THR A 31 2.92 5.47 1.18
CA THR A 31 4.08 4.59 1.07
C THR A 31 4.48 4.41 -0.39
N LEU A 32 5.69 3.94 -0.64
CA LEU A 32 6.17 3.66 -1.99
C LEU A 32 6.22 2.15 -2.20
N ASN A 33 5.46 1.69 -3.18
CA ASN A 33 5.47 0.32 -3.66
C ASN A 33 6.19 0.23 -5.02
N TYR A 34 6.60 -0.95 -5.41
CA TYR A 34 7.17 -1.19 -6.74
C TYR A 34 6.23 -0.70 -7.85
N LYS A 35 4.93 -0.86 -7.67
CA LYS A 35 3.89 -0.39 -8.58
C LYS A 35 3.92 1.14 -8.74
N ASP A 36 4.10 1.89 -7.66
CA ASP A 36 4.21 3.36 -7.71
C ASP A 36 5.47 3.78 -8.49
N GLY A 37 6.57 3.06 -8.31
CA GLY A 37 7.79 3.26 -9.09
C GLY A 37 7.58 3.05 -10.60
N LEU A 38 6.82 2.02 -10.99
CA LEU A 38 6.44 1.79 -12.38
C LEU A 38 5.51 2.91 -12.90
N ALA A 39 4.54 3.34 -12.08
CA ALA A 39 3.63 4.44 -12.43
C ALA A 39 4.38 5.76 -12.61
N ILE A 40 5.33 6.09 -11.73
CA ILE A 40 6.12 7.33 -11.79
C ILE A 40 7.07 7.32 -13.00
N THR A 41 7.69 6.20 -13.29
CA THR A 41 8.71 6.10 -14.35
C THR A 41 8.16 5.75 -15.73
N GLY A 42 6.90 5.34 -15.82
CA GLY A 42 6.29 4.85 -17.06
C GLY A 42 6.86 3.52 -17.55
N ARG A 43 7.63 2.79 -16.71
CA ARG A 43 8.27 1.52 -17.08
C ARG A 43 7.33 0.32 -17.10
N GLY A 44 6.06 0.52 -16.74
CA GLY A 44 5.03 -0.51 -16.80
C GLY A 44 3.64 0.08 -16.99
N PRO A 45 2.68 -0.68 -17.52
CA PRO A 45 1.34 -0.21 -17.86
C PRO A 45 0.44 -0.12 -16.61
N VAL A 46 0.91 0.57 -15.56
CA VAL A 46 0.17 0.73 -14.30
C VAL A 46 -0.94 1.76 -14.44
N VAL A 47 -0.58 2.96 -14.90
CA VAL A 47 -1.53 4.07 -15.05
C VAL A 47 -2.47 3.80 -16.23
N ARG A 48 -3.77 3.80 -15.96
CA ARG A 48 -4.82 3.54 -16.96
C ARG A 48 -5.44 4.83 -17.49
N ASN A 49 -5.56 5.84 -16.64
CA ASN A 49 -6.16 7.13 -16.96
C ASN A 49 -5.15 8.25 -16.72
N PHE A 50 -5.08 9.22 -17.63
CA PHE A 50 -4.19 10.38 -17.52
C PHE A 50 -5.00 11.68 -17.50
N PRO A 51 -4.59 12.72 -16.75
CA PRO A 51 -3.46 12.72 -15.80
C PRO A 51 -3.74 11.87 -14.55
N MET A 52 -2.68 11.41 -13.86
CA MET A 52 -2.78 10.55 -12.69
C MET A 52 -1.89 11.07 -11.55
N VAL A 53 -2.42 11.07 -10.35
CA VAL A 53 -1.64 11.18 -9.11
C VAL A 53 -1.33 9.75 -8.63
N PRO A 54 -0.06 9.32 -8.56
CA PRO A 54 0.28 7.97 -8.14
C PRO A 54 0.11 7.78 -6.62
N GLY A 55 0.37 6.57 -6.14
CA GLY A 55 0.30 6.19 -4.72
C GLY A 55 -0.90 5.29 -4.43
N ILE A 56 -0.63 3.96 -4.27
CA ILE A 56 -1.68 2.96 -4.04
C ILE A 56 -2.11 2.84 -2.59
N ASP A 57 -1.41 3.51 -1.69
CA ASP A 57 -1.66 3.49 -0.24
C ASP A 57 -1.72 4.91 0.30
N LEU A 58 -2.58 5.14 1.29
CA LEU A 58 -2.59 6.37 2.07
C LEU A 58 -3.18 6.16 3.46
N ALA A 59 -2.81 7.03 4.39
CA ALA A 59 -3.47 7.21 5.68
C ALA A 59 -3.56 8.69 6.01
N GLY A 60 -4.65 9.10 6.64
CA GLY A 60 -4.87 10.50 6.96
C GLY A 60 -6.17 10.75 7.72
N VAL A 61 -6.63 11.99 7.67
CA VAL A 61 -7.80 12.46 8.38
C VAL A 61 -8.85 12.96 7.39
N VAL A 62 -10.09 12.58 7.60
CA VAL A 62 -11.23 13.05 6.80
C VAL A 62 -11.43 14.56 6.99
N GLU A 63 -11.38 15.31 5.90
CA GLU A 63 -11.65 16.78 5.88
C GLU A 63 -13.08 17.10 5.44
N ALA A 64 -13.67 16.27 4.58
CA ALA A 64 -15.06 16.40 4.14
C ALA A 64 -15.63 15.00 3.84
N SER A 65 -16.92 14.80 4.15
CA SER A 65 -17.60 13.53 3.88
C SER A 65 -19.09 13.73 3.65
N ASN A 66 -19.59 13.07 2.60
CA ASN A 66 -21.01 12.80 2.38
C ASN A 66 -21.33 11.31 2.59
N HIS A 67 -20.34 10.52 3.00
CA HIS A 67 -20.49 9.08 3.22
C HIS A 67 -21.03 8.79 4.62
N SER A 68 -22.00 7.86 4.75
CA SER A 68 -22.70 7.58 6.02
C SER A 68 -21.80 7.05 7.15
N ARG A 69 -20.69 6.38 6.80
CA ARG A 69 -19.75 5.79 7.78
C ARG A 69 -18.67 6.73 8.29
N TYR A 70 -18.43 7.85 7.63
CA TYR A 70 -17.30 8.72 7.93
C TYR A 70 -17.73 10.17 8.15
N LYS A 71 -17.11 10.83 9.10
CA LYS A 71 -17.27 12.26 9.42
C LYS A 71 -15.92 12.97 9.47
N VAL A 72 -15.95 14.28 9.39
CA VAL A 72 -14.76 15.13 9.55
C VAL A 72 -14.06 14.81 10.86
N GLY A 73 -12.75 14.63 10.79
CA GLY A 73 -11.89 14.26 11.92
C GLY A 73 -11.63 12.76 12.07
N ASP A 74 -12.37 11.90 11.38
CA ASP A 74 -12.11 10.45 11.43
C ASP A 74 -10.75 10.13 10.80
N ARG A 75 -10.01 9.24 11.47
CA ARG A 75 -8.73 8.72 10.97
C ARG A 75 -8.97 7.50 10.09
N VAL A 76 -8.43 7.50 8.89
CA VAL A 76 -8.68 6.47 7.88
C VAL A 76 -7.40 6.04 7.17
N LEU A 77 -7.43 4.86 6.59
CA LEU A 77 -6.41 4.37 5.66
C LEU A 77 -7.06 3.74 4.43
N LEU A 78 -6.29 3.61 3.37
CA LEU A 78 -6.65 2.91 2.14
C LEU A 78 -5.45 2.14 1.60
N ASN A 79 -5.70 0.93 1.11
CA ASN A 79 -4.76 0.13 0.34
C ASN A 79 -5.45 -0.39 -0.93
N GLY A 80 -4.89 -0.14 -2.10
CA GLY A 80 -5.36 -0.72 -3.36
C GLY A 80 -6.56 -0.01 -4.00
N TRP A 81 -7.60 -0.75 -4.35
CA TRP A 81 -8.85 -0.26 -5.00
C TRP A 81 -8.65 0.48 -6.33
N GLY A 82 -7.52 0.27 -7.02
CA GLY A 82 -7.20 0.97 -8.25
C GLY A 82 -6.74 2.42 -8.06
N VAL A 83 -6.52 2.84 -6.81
CA VAL A 83 -5.96 4.15 -6.48
C VAL A 83 -4.50 4.19 -6.95
N GLY A 84 -4.12 5.27 -7.65
CA GLY A 84 -2.85 5.38 -8.36
C GLY A 84 -2.78 4.68 -9.72
N GLU A 85 -3.89 4.05 -10.16
CA GLU A 85 -4.00 3.34 -11.45
C GLU A 85 -5.13 3.88 -12.33
N THR A 86 -6.36 3.82 -11.82
CA THR A 86 -7.60 4.29 -12.47
C THR A 86 -8.22 5.48 -11.76
N HIS A 87 -7.90 5.68 -10.50
CA HIS A 87 -8.30 6.78 -9.64
C HIS A 87 -7.07 7.46 -9.03
N TRP A 88 -7.12 8.76 -8.76
CA TRP A 88 -5.98 9.50 -8.21
C TRP A 88 -5.57 8.98 -6.84
N GLY A 89 -4.25 8.87 -6.64
CA GLY A 89 -3.62 8.18 -5.52
C GLY A 89 -3.20 9.06 -4.35
N GLY A 90 -2.48 8.42 -3.42
CA GLY A 90 -2.10 8.96 -2.13
C GLY A 90 -0.78 9.74 -2.08
N LEU A 91 -0.03 9.84 -3.18
CA LEU A 91 1.18 10.68 -3.23
C LEU A 91 0.82 12.15 -3.48
N ALA A 92 -0.06 12.68 -2.66
CA ALA A 92 -0.55 14.05 -2.65
C ALA A 92 -0.93 14.47 -1.23
N GLN A 93 -1.14 15.76 -1.01
CA GLN A 93 -1.59 16.28 0.29
C GLN A 93 -3.06 15.97 0.56
N LYS A 94 -3.87 15.81 -0.49
CA LYS A 94 -5.30 15.47 -0.41
C LYS A 94 -5.65 14.39 -1.42
N ALA A 95 -6.62 13.55 -1.06
CA ALA A 95 -7.23 12.58 -1.95
C ALA A 95 -8.75 12.61 -1.75
N ARG A 96 -9.53 12.59 -2.86
CA ARG A 96 -10.99 12.42 -2.81
C ARG A 96 -11.30 11.03 -3.30
N LEU A 97 -12.04 10.27 -2.49
CA LEU A 97 -12.14 8.82 -2.57
C LEU A 97 -13.59 8.37 -2.39
N ASN A 98 -13.90 7.18 -2.85
CA ASN A 98 -15.11 6.49 -2.43
C ASN A 98 -14.91 5.98 -0.99
N GLY A 99 -15.82 6.35 -0.09
CA GLY A 99 -15.76 5.97 1.32
C GLY A 99 -15.84 4.46 1.55
N ASP A 100 -16.41 3.68 0.62
CA ASP A 100 -16.41 2.23 0.73
C ASP A 100 -15.02 1.58 0.61
N TRP A 101 -14.06 2.29 0.05
CA TRP A 101 -12.66 1.85 -0.04
C TRP A 101 -11.87 2.10 1.24
N LEU A 102 -12.37 2.97 2.11
CA LEU A 102 -11.67 3.39 3.31
C LEU A 102 -11.87 2.39 4.47
N ILE A 103 -10.85 2.30 5.29
CA ILE A 103 -10.84 1.54 6.53
C ILE A 103 -10.57 2.51 7.68
N PRO A 104 -11.34 2.47 8.79
CA PRO A 104 -10.99 3.22 9.98
C PRO A 104 -9.59 2.83 10.45
N LEU A 105 -8.72 3.83 10.67
CA LEU A 105 -7.39 3.58 11.23
C LEU A 105 -7.53 3.20 12.72
N PRO A 106 -7.09 1.99 13.13
CA PRO A 106 -7.15 1.57 14.53
C PRO A 106 -6.40 2.54 15.45
N ASP A 107 -6.92 2.77 16.65
CA ASP A 107 -6.31 3.69 17.63
C ASP A 107 -4.90 3.28 18.06
N GLN A 108 -4.58 1.98 18.00
CA GLN A 108 -3.27 1.41 18.34
C GLN A 108 -2.19 1.75 17.29
N LEU A 109 -2.59 2.22 16.10
CA LEU A 109 -1.66 2.54 15.02
C LEU A 109 -1.67 4.05 14.71
N SER A 110 -0.50 4.62 14.55
CA SER A 110 -0.34 5.91 13.89
C SER A 110 -0.46 5.76 12.37
N ALA A 111 -0.80 6.84 11.66
CA ALA A 111 -0.81 6.86 10.20
C ALA A 111 0.56 6.45 9.61
N ARG A 112 1.65 6.85 10.26
CA ARG A 112 3.01 6.44 9.89
C ARG A 112 3.22 4.92 10.00
N GLN A 113 2.76 4.30 11.10
CA GLN A 113 2.87 2.84 11.28
C GLN A 113 2.00 2.09 10.28
N ALA A 114 0.77 2.56 10.04
CA ALA A 114 -0.11 1.98 9.03
C ALA A 114 0.52 1.99 7.64
N MET A 115 1.16 3.10 7.26
CA MET A 115 1.84 3.20 5.97
C MET A 115 3.19 2.47 5.94
N ALA A 116 3.85 2.28 7.07
CA ALA A 116 5.01 1.38 7.15
C ALA A 116 4.61 -0.08 6.90
N ILE A 117 3.40 -0.50 7.30
CA ILE A 117 2.82 -1.80 6.95
C ILE A 117 2.43 -1.80 5.46
N GLY A 118 1.60 -0.87 5.04
CA GLY A 118 1.15 -0.66 3.67
C GLY A 118 0.60 -1.91 2.98
N THR A 119 0.52 -1.84 1.66
CA THR A 119 0.11 -2.99 0.83
C THR A 119 1.05 -4.19 0.98
N ALA A 120 2.35 -3.98 1.24
CA ALA A 120 3.30 -5.08 1.39
C ALA A 120 2.99 -5.95 2.62
N GLY A 121 2.81 -5.33 3.80
CA GLY A 121 2.49 -6.07 5.03
C GLY A 121 1.09 -6.66 5.00
N TYR A 122 0.11 -5.93 4.47
CA TYR A 122 -1.25 -6.42 4.24
C TYR A 122 -1.26 -7.68 3.36
N THR A 123 -0.53 -7.65 2.23
CA THR A 123 -0.43 -8.79 1.32
C THR A 123 0.24 -10.00 1.99
N ALA A 124 1.34 -9.78 2.70
CA ALA A 124 2.03 -10.84 3.42
C ALA A 124 1.12 -11.53 4.46
N MET A 125 0.35 -10.74 5.22
CA MET A 125 -0.60 -11.28 6.19
C MET A 125 -1.72 -12.08 5.51
N LEU A 126 -2.27 -11.61 4.38
CA LEU A 126 -3.27 -12.36 3.63
C LEU A 126 -2.73 -13.72 3.14
N CYS A 127 -1.49 -13.77 2.65
CA CYS A 127 -0.84 -15.01 2.26
C CYS A 127 -0.72 -15.97 3.44
N LEU A 128 -0.24 -15.49 4.58
CA LEU A 128 -0.12 -16.30 5.80
C LEU A 128 -1.47 -16.85 6.25
N LEU A 129 -2.48 -16.00 6.38
CA LEU A 129 -3.83 -16.43 6.76
C LEU A 129 -4.44 -17.45 5.78
N ALA A 130 -4.13 -17.33 4.50
CA ALA A 130 -4.57 -18.30 3.50
C ALA A 130 -3.90 -19.67 3.71
N LEU A 131 -2.59 -19.70 4.02
CA LEU A 131 -1.86 -20.92 4.29
C LEU A 131 -2.34 -21.60 5.59
N GLU A 132 -2.55 -20.83 6.67
CA GLU A 132 -3.09 -21.35 7.93
C GLU A 132 -4.48 -21.95 7.75
N ARG A 133 -5.35 -21.32 6.94
CA ARG A 133 -6.66 -21.88 6.57
C ARG A 133 -6.57 -23.19 5.81
N GLN A 134 -5.43 -23.47 5.14
CA GLN A 134 -5.16 -24.74 4.47
C GLN A 134 -4.42 -25.75 5.39
N GLY A 135 -4.32 -25.45 6.68
CA GLY A 135 -3.75 -26.35 7.68
C GLY A 135 -2.25 -26.17 7.93
N LEU A 136 -1.62 -25.09 7.43
CA LEU A 136 -0.24 -24.79 7.78
C LEU A 136 -0.15 -24.45 9.28
N THR A 137 0.76 -25.15 10.00
CA THR A 137 1.10 -24.88 11.40
C THR A 137 2.62 -24.78 11.55
N PRO A 138 3.14 -24.25 12.67
CA PRO A 138 4.60 -24.22 12.93
C PRO A 138 5.27 -25.60 12.86
N GLU A 139 4.53 -26.67 13.14
CA GLU A 139 5.00 -28.06 13.10
C GLU A 139 4.99 -28.66 11.69
N SER A 140 4.40 -27.98 10.70
CA SER A 140 4.29 -28.46 9.31
C SER A 140 5.64 -28.52 8.59
N GLY A 141 6.70 -27.99 9.21
CA GLY A 141 8.04 -27.94 8.63
C GLY A 141 8.42 -26.53 8.19
N GLU A 142 9.38 -26.46 7.27
CA GLU A 142 10.00 -25.21 6.84
C GLU A 142 9.18 -24.49 5.76
N VAL A 143 8.96 -23.20 5.92
CA VAL A 143 8.23 -22.34 4.96
C VAL A 143 9.24 -21.60 4.08
N LEU A 144 9.19 -21.81 2.77
CA LEU A 144 10.02 -21.09 1.80
C LEU A 144 9.38 -19.76 1.42
N VAL A 145 10.12 -18.66 1.63
CA VAL A 145 9.75 -17.33 1.17
C VAL A 145 10.66 -16.88 0.03
N THR A 146 10.11 -16.76 -1.17
CA THR A 146 10.83 -16.25 -2.35
C THR A 146 10.74 -14.72 -2.43
N GLY A 147 11.69 -14.07 -3.11
CA GLY A 147 11.75 -12.61 -3.17
C GLY A 147 11.92 -11.96 -1.78
N ALA A 148 12.66 -12.62 -0.92
CA ALA A 148 12.80 -12.36 0.50
C ALA A 148 13.16 -10.90 0.86
N ASN A 149 13.97 -10.23 0.03
CA ASN A 149 14.37 -8.83 0.23
C ASN A 149 13.32 -7.80 -0.25
N GLY A 150 12.22 -8.24 -0.88
CA GLY A 150 11.13 -7.35 -1.26
C GLY A 150 10.24 -7.00 -0.08
N GLY A 151 9.42 -5.94 -0.21
CA GLY A 151 8.52 -5.52 0.86
C GLY A 151 7.63 -6.65 1.39
N VAL A 152 6.94 -7.38 0.49
CA VAL A 152 6.09 -8.53 0.87
C VAL A 152 6.91 -9.64 1.51
N GLY A 153 8.06 -10.01 0.91
CA GLY A 153 8.92 -11.08 1.43
C GLY A 153 9.46 -10.79 2.83
N SER A 154 9.93 -9.56 3.07
CA SER A 154 10.42 -9.12 4.39
C SER A 154 9.34 -9.20 5.45
N PHE A 155 8.12 -8.73 5.15
CA PHE A 155 6.98 -8.86 6.06
C PHE A 155 6.58 -10.31 6.30
N ALA A 156 6.57 -11.14 5.24
CA ALA A 156 6.24 -12.56 5.37
C ALA A 156 7.21 -13.28 6.30
N ILE A 157 8.53 -13.04 6.15
CA ILE A 157 9.55 -13.61 7.03
C ILE A 157 9.34 -13.17 8.48
N ALA A 158 9.17 -11.86 8.70
CA ALA A 158 8.97 -11.32 10.05
C ALA A 158 7.69 -11.85 10.73
N LEU A 159 6.59 -11.97 9.99
CA LEU A 159 5.33 -12.50 10.50
C LEU A 159 5.45 -14.00 10.82
N LEU A 160 5.98 -14.80 9.90
CA LEU A 160 6.17 -16.23 10.09
C LEU A 160 7.08 -16.51 11.29
N ALA A 161 8.23 -15.84 11.37
CA ALA A 161 9.17 -15.98 12.49
C ALA A 161 8.51 -15.58 13.83
N LYS A 162 7.76 -14.48 13.85
CA LYS A 162 7.01 -14.01 15.03
C LYS A 162 5.99 -15.03 15.53
N LEU A 163 5.39 -15.80 14.62
CA LEU A 163 4.38 -16.82 14.92
C LEU A 163 5.00 -18.21 15.15
N GLY A 164 6.32 -18.33 15.18
CA GLY A 164 7.03 -19.57 15.52
C GLY A 164 7.25 -20.53 14.36
N TYR A 165 7.03 -20.11 13.12
CA TYR A 165 7.36 -20.92 11.94
C TYR A 165 8.86 -20.94 11.66
N SER A 166 9.36 -22.07 11.16
CA SER A 166 10.69 -22.17 10.56
C SER A 166 10.66 -21.59 9.14
N VAL A 167 11.58 -20.68 8.81
CA VAL A 167 11.54 -19.94 7.55
C VAL A 167 12.85 -20.06 6.79
N THR A 168 12.76 -20.46 5.52
CA THR A 168 13.85 -20.38 4.54
C THR A 168 13.62 -19.21 3.59
N ALA A 169 14.56 -18.26 3.57
CA ALA A 169 14.52 -17.09 2.71
C ALA A 169 15.28 -17.35 1.40
N SER A 170 14.60 -17.16 0.25
CA SER A 170 15.21 -17.24 -1.07
C SER A 170 15.36 -15.85 -1.69
N THR A 171 16.60 -15.47 -2.02
CA THR A 171 16.93 -14.16 -2.58
C THR A 171 18.00 -14.26 -3.66
N GLY A 172 17.89 -13.43 -4.71
CA GLY A 172 18.96 -13.21 -5.69
C GLY A 172 20.02 -12.20 -5.24
N ARG A 173 19.87 -11.60 -4.02
CA ARG A 173 20.75 -10.57 -3.49
C ARG A 173 21.55 -11.10 -2.30
N ALA A 174 22.55 -11.93 -2.56
CA ALA A 174 23.36 -12.55 -1.51
C ALA A 174 24.03 -11.54 -0.56
N ALA A 175 24.38 -10.34 -1.04
CA ALA A 175 24.94 -9.26 -0.22
C ALA A 175 23.99 -8.73 0.87
N GLU A 176 22.68 -8.98 0.77
CA GLU A 176 21.67 -8.56 1.74
C GLU A 176 21.28 -9.69 2.73
N ALA A 177 22.03 -10.80 2.75
CA ALA A 177 21.71 -11.96 3.60
C ALA A 177 21.64 -11.59 5.10
N ASP A 178 22.49 -10.68 5.57
CA ASP A 178 22.50 -10.26 6.96
C ASP A 178 21.24 -9.47 7.37
N TYR A 179 20.62 -8.77 6.43
CA TYR A 179 19.33 -8.12 6.65
C TYR A 179 18.22 -9.16 6.93
N LEU A 180 18.22 -10.27 6.22
CA LEU A 180 17.20 -11.32 6.33
C LEU A 180 17.35 -12.19 7.60
N LYS A 181 18.50 -12.14 8.28
CA LYS A 181 18.79 -12.89 9.51
C LYS A 181 18.45 -12.12 10.78
N ARG A 182 18.10 -10.85 10.68
CA ARG A 182 17.76 -9.94 11.81
C ARG A 182 16.29 -10.05 12.18
#